data_039e8190056c087498bc64b69f1e695e
#
_entry.id   039e8190056c087498bc64b69f1e695e
#
_cell.length_a   1.000
_cell.length_b   1.000
_cell.length_c   1.000
_cell.angle_alpha   90.00
_cell.angle_beta   90.00
_cell.angle_gamma   90.00
#
_symmetry.space_group_name_H-M   'P 1'
#
loop_
_entity.id
_entity.type
_entity.pdbx_description
1 polymer ?
#
loop_
_entity_poly.entity_id
_entity_poly.type
_entity_poly.pdbx_seq_one_letter_code
_entity_poly.pdbx_strand_id
1 'polypeptide(L)'
;MEHKKEKVGTGRFTHLILKNSRIFVGINFDQDKDFQSALCDPDYETFLLYPGDDALEIENGFAERRPSRPLQIIVIDGTWPCAKKMMKLTTTLHETPRLSFTPGKTSEFKIKHQPMEGCLSTVESIYQVIRGLNAAGIEKTGAKEENLMEVFRKTVEQQIECAKEPGDGYRKKPFSLPEERKTSKKWSKRLLFFRGL
;
A
#
# COMPACT_ATOMS: atom_id res chain seq x y z
N MET A 1 7.69 -15.97 -18.10
CA MET A 1 8.42 -15.71 -16.82
C MET A 1 7.51 -16.11 -15.68
N GLU A 2 7.83 -17.16 -14.95
CA GLU A 2 7.05 -17.55 -13.76
C GLU A 2 7.17 -16.47 -12.70
N HIS A 3 6.09 -15.79 -12.44
CA HIS A 3 5.94 -14.95 -11.26
C HIS A 3 6.02 -15.82 -10.03
N LYS A 4 7.20 -15.92 -9.43
CA LYS A 4 7.38 -16.60 -8.16
C LYS A 4 6.44 -15.96 -7.14
N LYS A 5 5.42 -16.71 -6.83
CA LYS A 5 4.31 -16.50 -5.92
C LYS A 5 4.79 -16.02 -4.55
N GLU A 6 4.88 -14.72 -4.33
CA GLU A 6 4.70 -14.20 -2.98
C GLU A 6 3.21 -14.32 -2.67
N LYS A 7 2.86 -15.39 -1.98
CA LYS A 7 1.47 -15.78 -1.75
C LYS A 7 0.71 -14.80 -0.86
N VAL A 8 1.38 -13.92 -0.13
CA VAL A 8 0.76 -13.01 0.84
C VAL A 8 1.45 -11.64 0.87
N GLY A 9 1.39 -10.89 -0.22
CA GLY A 9 1.76 -9.48 -0.22
C GLY A 9 0.56 -8.61 0.16
N THR A 10 0.71 -7.65 1.08
CA THR A 10 -0.38 -6.78 1.54
C THR A 10 -1.04 -6.01 0.40
N GLY A 11 -0.29 -5.57 -0.61
CA GLY A 11 -0.85 -4.90 -1.79
C GLY A 11 -1.72 -5.81 -2.64
N ARG A 12 -1.33 -7.08 -2.87
CA ARG A 12 -2.17 -8.03 -3.59
C ARG A 12 -3.44 -8.36 -2.83
N PHE A 13 -3.34 -8.52 -1.53
CA PHE A 13 -4.47 -8.73 -0.64
C PHE A 13 -5.44 -7.55 -0.71
N THR A 14 -4.95 -6.33 -0.63
CA THR A 14 -5.76 -5.12 -0.74
C THR A 14 -6.47 -5.04 -2.09
N HIS A 15 -5.77 -5.37 -3.19
CA HIS A 15 -6.36 -5.43 -4.53
C HIS A 15 -7.53 -6.41 -4.64
N LEU A 16 -7.47 -7.56 -3.96
CA LEU A 16 -8.58 -8.52 -3.97
C LEU A 16 -9.84 -8.02 -3.26
N ILE A 17 -9.68 -7.11 -2.30
CA ILE A 17 -10.80 -6.53 -1.54
C ILE A 17 -11.33 -5.27 -2.22
N LEU A 18 -10.46 -4.43 -2.76
CA LEU A 18 -10.83 -3.19 -3.44
C LEU A 18 -11.20 -3.46 -4.90
N LYS A 19 -12.49 -3.48 -5.20
CA LYS A 19 -13.01 -3.81 -6.54
C LYS A 19 -12.47 -2.88 -7.63
N ASN A 20 -12.30 -1.60 -7.34
CA ASN A 20 -11.85 -0.57 -8.29
C ASN A 20 -10.34 -0.33 -8.19
N SER A 21 -9.55 -1.39 -8.08
CA SER A 21 -8.10 -1.29 -8.00
C SER A 21 -7.41 -1.99 -9.17
N ARG A 22 -6.22 -1.52 -9.52
CA ARG A 22 -5.34 -2.11 -10.55
C ARG A 22 -3.93 -2.26 -9.98
N ILE A 23 -3.22 -3.30 -10.39
CA ILE A 23 -1.83 -3.54 -10.01
C ILE A 23 -0.96 -3.40 -11.26
N PHE A 24 0.07 -2.57 -11.17
CA PHE A 24 1.15 -2.47 -12.14
C PHE A 24 2.43 -3.04 -11.53
N VAL A 25 3.14 -3.90 -12.26
CA VAL A 25 4.31 -4.63 -11.76
C VAL A 25 5.56 -4.16 -12.46
N GLY A 26 6.41 -3.44 -11.74
CA GLY A 26 7.63 -2.88 -12.32
C GLY A 26 8.50 -2.13 -11.31
N ILE A 27 9.48 -1.37 -11.80
CA ILE A 27 10.30 -0.46 -11.02
C ILE A 27 10.32 0.94 -11.64
N ASN A 28 10.40 1.00 -12.96
CA ASN A 28 10.27 2.21 -13.76
C ASN A 28 9.01 2.05 -14.61
N PHE A 29 8.11 3.01 -14.48
CA PHE A 29 6.80 3.01 -15.13
C PHE A 29 6.68 4.11 -16.20
N ASP A 30 7.73 4.90 -16.49
CA ASP A 30 7.65 5.98 -17.46
C ASP A 30 7.34 5.48 -18.86
N GLN A 31 7.73 4.24 -19.19
CA GLN A 31 7.47 3.60 -20.49
C GLN A 31 6.30 2.60 -20.46
N ASP A 32 5.65 2.42 -19.32
CA ASP A 32 4.48 1.55 -19.20
C ASP A 32 3.23 2.29 -19.67
N LYS A 33 2.76 1.97 -20.87
CA LYS A 33 1.62 2.67 -21.52
C LYS A 33 0.33 2.56 -20.72
N ASP A 34 0.08 1.40 -20.10
CA ASP A 34 -1.13 1.18 -19.32
C ASP A 34 -1.09 1.98 -18.01
N PHE A 35 0.08 2.07 -17.39
CA PHE A 35 0.30 2.93 -16.22
C PHE A 35 0.14 4.40 -16.58
N GLN A 36 0.79 4.87 -17.63
CA GLN A 36 0.74 6.28 -18.06
C GLN A 36 -0.70 6.69 -18.47
N SER A 37 -1.42 5.81 -19.17
CA SER A 37 -2.84 6.04 -19.48
C SER A 37 -3.70 6.14 -18.21
N ALA A 38 -3.45 5.31 -17.21
CA ALA A 38 -4.18 5.38 -15.95
C ALA A 38 -3.81 6.61 -15.12
N LEU A 39 -2.53 7.02 -15.13
CA LEU A 39 -2.04 8.20 -14.43
C LEU A 39 -2.65 9.50 -14.97
N CYS A 40 -2.76 9.59 -16.29
CA CYS A 40 -3.25 10.78 -17.01
C CYS A 40 -4.76 10.73 -17.30
N ASP A 41 -5.51 9.83 -16.69
CA ASP A 41 -6.96 9.71 -16.92
C ASP A 41 -7.70 10.98 -16.49
N PRO A 42 -8.31 11.74 -17.44
CA PRO A 42 -8.90 13.03 -17.14
C PRO A 42 -10.17 12.94 -16.27
N ASP A 43 -10.75 11.76 -16.14
CA ASP A 43 -11.97 11.57 -15.34
C ASP A 43 -11.66 11.51 -13.84
N TYR A 44 -10.38 11.45 -13.46
CA TYR A 44 -9.95 11.32 -12.08
C TYR A 44 -9.01 12.44 -11.65
N GLU A 45 -9.01 12.74 -10.36
CA GLU A 45 -7.98 13.54 -9.71
C GLU A 45 -7.00 12.58 -9.02
N THR A 46 -5.76 12.51 -9.56
CA THR A 46 -4.77 11.50 -9.18
C THR A 46 -3.80 12.03 -8.14
N PHE A 47 -3.59 11.26 -7.08
CA PHE A 47 -2.61 11.53 -6.02
C PHE A 47 -1.71 10.33 -5.79
N LEU A 48 -0.46 10.60 -5.42
CA LEU A 48 0.50 9.60 -4.96
C LEU A 48 0.52 9.58 -3.43
N LEU A 49 0.18 8.46 -2.82
CA LEU A 49 0.36 8.27 -1.38
C LEU A 49 1.84 8.09 -1.06
N TYR A 50 2.49 9.18 -0.70
CA TYR A 50 3.91 9.20 -0.37
C TYR A 50 4.24 10.40 0.52
N PRO A 51 5.01 10.22 1.62
CA PRO A 51 5.37 11.32 2.50
C PRO A 51 6.31 12.32 1.79
N GLY A 52 6.21 13.58 2.14
CA GLY A 52 7.04 14.67 1.64
C GLY A 52 6.57 16.01 2.17
N ASP A 53 7.44 17.03 2.12
CA ASP A 53 7.12 18.37 2.61
C ASP A 53 6.02 19.06 1.79
N ASP A 54 5.83 18.59 0.56
CA ASP A 54 4.81 19.05 -0.39
C ASP A 54 3.54 18.19 -0.37
N ALA A 55 3.48 17.17 0.49
CA ALA A 55 2.33 16.28 0.57
C ALA A 55 1.17 16.95 1.31
N LEU A 56 -0.03 16.87 0.72
CA LEU A 56 -1.26 17.29 1.37
C LEU A 56 -1.66 16.27 2.44
N GLU A 57 -1.77 16.68 3.67
CA GLU A 57 -2.27 15.82 4.75
C GLU A 57 -3.80 15.68 4.65
N ILE A 58 -4.26 14.44 4.73
CA ILE A 58 -5.70 14.12 4.63
C ILE A 58 -6.47 14.81 5.77
N GLU A 59 -5.91 14.80 6.97
CA GLU A 59 -6.57 15.32 8.16
C GLU A 59 -6.66 16.86 8.19
N ASN A 60 -5.69 17.55 7.59
CA ASN A 60 -5.53 19.00 7.78
C ASN A 60 -5.74 19.83 6.52
N GLY A 61 -5.27 19.40 5.36
CA GLY A 61 -5.29 20.25 4.17
C GLY A 61 -6.21 19.74 3.07
N PHE A 62 -6.32 18.42 2.97
CA PHE A 62 -7.06 17.81 1.88
C PHE A 62 -8.59 17.96 2.04
N ALA A 63 -9.09 17.96 3.28
CA ALA A 63 -10.51 18.14 3.59
C ALA A 63 -11.03 19.52 3.11
N GLU A 64 -10.19 20.55 3.16
CA GLU A 64 -10.54 21.91 2.73
C GLU A 64 -10.56 22.04 1.21
N ARG A 65 -9.73 21.27 0.53
CA ARG A 65 -9.56 21.34 -0.93
C ARG A 65 -10.64 20.62 -1.71
N ARG A 66 -11.57 19.96 -1.23
CA ARG A 66 -12.59 19.14 -1.91
C ARG A 66 -12.25 18.78 -3.36
N PRO A 67 -11.98 17.54 -3.69
CA PRO A 67 -11.64 17.14 -5.05
C PRO A 67 -12.80 17.46 -5.99
N SER A 68 -12.48 17.95 -7.18
CA SER A 68 -13.46 18.32 -8.22
C SER A 68 -13.95 17.11 -9.03
N ARG A 69 -13.21 16.01 -8.97
CA ARG A 69 -13.45 14.75 -9.69
C ARG A 69 -13.24 13.55 -8.75
N PRO A 70 -13.74 12.37 -9.11
CA PRO A 70 -13.44 11.14 -8.36
C PRO A 70 -11.94 10.97 -8.14
N LEU A 71 -11.56 10.52 -6.94
CA LEU A 71 -10.17 10.34 -6.58
C LEU A 71 -9.59 9.06 -7.18
N GLN A 72 -8.34 9.15 -7.63
CA GLN A 72 -7.48 8.02 -7.93
C GLN A 72 -6.23 8.13 -7.07
N ILE A 73 -5.91 7.09 -6.30
CA ILE A 73 -4.73 7.10 -5.42
C ILE A 73 -3.75 6.02 -5.83
N ILE A 74 -2.51 6.43 -6.05
CA ILE A 74 -1.38 5.55 -6.35
C ILE A 74 -0.72 5.18 -5.03
N VAL A 75 -0.53 3.88 -4.78
CA VAL A 75 0.17 3.37 -3.61
C VAL A 75 1.35 2.51 -4.03
N ILE A 76 2.53 2.83 -3.53
CA ILE A 76 3.73 2.06 -3.81
C ILE A 76 3.77 0.84 -2.89
N ASP A 77 3.56 -0.36 -3.45
CA ASP A 77 3.64 -1.62 -2.70
C ASP A 77 5.03 -2.22 -2.78
N GLY A 78 5.74 -2.18 -1.67
CA GLY A 78 7.10 -2.71 -1.59
C GLY A 78 7.79 -2.37 -0.28
N THR A 79 9.04 -2.80 -0.14
CA THR A 79 9.88 -2.35 0.97
C THR A 79 10.31 -0.90 0.76
N TRP A 80 10.66 -0.18 1.81
CA TRP A 80 11.10 1.22 1.71
C TRP A 80 12.26 1.46 0.72
N PRO A 81 13.31 0.61 0.67
CA PRO A 81 14.32 0.73 -0.38
C PRO A 81 13.76 0.53 -1.80
N CYS A 82 12.74 -0.34 -1.97
CA CYS A 82 12.05 -0.49 -3.24
C CYS A 82 11.26 0.76 -3.60
N ALA A 83 10.48 1.28 -2.66
CA ALA A 83 9.69 2.48 -2.85
C ALA A 83 10.58 3.66 -3.27
N LYS A 84 11.69 3.90 -2.56
CA LYS A 84 12.69 4.91 -2.92
C LYS A 84 13.27 4.69 -4.32
N LYS A 85 13.51 3.43 -4.71
CA LYS A 85 14.03 3.12 -6.06
C LYS A 85 12.97 3.36 -7.14
N MET A 86 11.71 3.00 -6.89
CA MET A 86 10.59 3.27 -7.81
C MET A 86 10.41 4.78 -7.99
N MET A 87 10.39 5.53 -6.90
CA MET A 87 10.36 7.00 -6.93
C MET A 87 11.52 7.57 -7.74
N LYS A 88 12.75 7.12 -7.49
CA LYS A 88 13.94 7.61 -8.20
C LYS A 88 13.89 7.36 -9.71
N LEU A 89 13.32 6.24 -10.15
CA LEU A 89 13.38 5.79 -11.55
C LEU A 89 12.13 6.13 -12.36
N THR A 90 11.00 6.40 -11.72
CA THR A 90 9.75 6.79 -12.39
C THR A 90 9.57 8.29 -12.23
N THR A 91 9.96 9.04 -13.24
CA THR A 91 9.97 10.50 -13.21
C THR A 91 8.56 11.10 -13.13
N THR A 92 7.59 10.47 -13.78
CA THR A 92 6.18 10.89 -13.77
C THR A 92 5.55 10.88 -12.36
N LEU A 93 6.07 10.08 -11.41
CA LEU A 93 5.62 10.10 -10.02
C LEU A 93 6.07 11.36 -9.26
N HIS A 94 7.13 12.04 -9.72
CA HIS A 94 7.59 13.28 -9.10
C HIS A 94 6.64 14.45 -9.35
N GLU A 95 5.98 14.44 -10.51
CA GLU A 95 5.02 15.46 -10.92
C GLU A 95 3.61 15.21 -10.37
N THR A 96 3.37 14.01 -9.86
CA THR A 96 2.08 13.62 -9.29
C THR A 96 1.90 14.27 -7.92
N PRO A 97 0.81 15.01 -7.67
CA PRO A 97 0.51 15.57 -6.36
C PRO A 97 0.54 14.50 -5.27
N ARG A 98 1.12 14.84 -4.12
CA ARG A 98 1.27 13.88 -3.02
C ARG A 98 0.17 14.02 -2.00
N LEU A 99 -0.21 12.87 -1.45
CA LEU A 99 -1.12 12.75 -0.33
C LEU A 99 -0.40 12.05 0.81
N SER A 100 -0.61 12.50 2.02
CA SER A 100 -0.07 11.88 3.24
C SER A 100 -1.13 11.82 4.34
N PHE A 101 -0.82 11.11 5.39
CA PHE A 101 -1.58 11.07 6.64
C PHE A 101 -0.62 10.94 7.81
N THR A 102 -1.04 11.38 8.99
CA THR A 102 -0.27 11.17 10.22
C THR A 102 -0.61 9.81 10.81
N PRO A 103 0.36 8.85 10.90
CA PRO A 103 0.11 7.55 11.47
C PRO A 103 -0.22 7.67 12.97
N GLY A 104 -1.48 7.43 13.35
CA GLY A 104 -1.93 7.49 14.74
C GLY A 104 -1.56 6.26 15.58
N LYS A 105 -1.02 5.18 14.96
CA LYS A 105 -0.74 3.89 15.62
C LYS A 105 0.46 3.21 14.98
N THR A 106 1.11 2.33 15.76
CA THR A 106 2.12 1.40 15.24
C THR A 106 1.46 0.31 14.39
N SER A 107 2.22 -0.24 13.43
CA SER A 107 1.72 -1.30 12.54
C SER A 107 1.32 -2.57 13.30
N GLU A 108 0.15 -3.12 12.95
CA GLU A 108 -0.32 -4.42 13.43
C GLU A 108 0.34 -5.59 12.69
N PHE A 109 1.22 -5.33 11.69
CA PHE A 109 1.89 -6.37 10.92
C PHE A 109 3.07 -6.99 11.66
N LYS A 110 2.78 -7.73 12.70
CA LYS A 110 3.76 -8.34 13.64
C LYS A 110 4.78 -9.29 13.00
N ILE A 111 4.53 -9.75 11.76
CA ILE A 111 5.39 -10.70 11.07
C ILE A 111 6.51 -10.00 10.27
N LYS A 112 6.37 -8.71 10.02
CA LYS A 112 7.29 -7.94 9.18
C LYS A 112 7.94 -6.83 10.00
N HIS A 113 9.27 -6.78 9.95
CA HIS A 113 10.00 -5.69 10.57
C HIS A 113 9.66 -4.36 9.87
N GLN A 114 9.24 -3.37 10.64
CA GLN A 114 9.05 -2.02 10.17
C GLN A 114 10.36 -1.24 10.34
N PRO A 115 10.84 -0.50 9.33
CA PRO A 115 12.14 0.17 9.39
C PRO A 115 12.18 1.35 10.37
N MET A 116 11.03 1.94 10.65
CA MET A 116 10.85 3.07 11.58
C MET A 116 9.48 3.00 12.22
N GLU A 117 9.32 3.67 13.35
CA GLU A 117 8.03 3.92 13.98
C GLU A 117 7.14 4.71 13.01
N GLY A 118 5.85 4.36 12.94
CA GLY A 118 4.91 4.96 12.00
C GLY A 118 4.91 4.38 10.58
N CYS A 119 5.82 3.45 10.24
CA CYS A 119 5.75 2.73 8.98
C CYS A 119 4.63 1.70 9.02
N LEU A 120 3.62 1.89 8.17
CA LEU A 120 2.48 0.99 8.01
C LEU A 120 2.67 0.05 6.82
N SER A 121 1.97 -1.08 6.82
CA SER A 121 1.83 -1.93 5.64
C SER A 121 0.90 -1.28 4.62
N THR A 122 0.95 -1.74 3.36
CA THR A 122 0.10 -1.21 2.28
C THR A 122 -1.39 -1.23 2.63
N VAL A 123 -1.88 -2.31 3.25
CA VAL A 123 -3.29 -2.42 3.65
C VAL A 123 -3.64 -1.44 4.77
N GLU A 124 -2.76 -1.27 5.75
CA GLU A 124 -2.97 -0.31 6.84
C GLU A 124 -2.93 1.13 6.32
N SER A 125 -2.01 1.43 5.40
CA SER A 125 -1.92 2.75 4.77
C SER A 125 -3.20 3.09 4.01
N ILE A 126 -3.73 2.15 3.23
CA ILE A 126 -4.99 2.33 2.50
C ILE A 126 -6.16 2.50 3.46
N TYR A 127 -6.21 1.71 4.52
CA TYR A 127 -7.23 1.85 5.56
C TYR A 127 -7.22 3.25 6.19
N GLN A 128 -6.05 3.80 6.51
CA GLN A 128 -5.94 5.17 7.05
C GLN A 128 -6.42 6.22 6.03
N VAL A 129 -6.04 6.07 4.76
CA VAL A 129 -6.52 6.95 3.69
C VAL A 129 -8.05 6.94 3.62
N ILE A 130 -8.67 5.77 3.56
CA ILE A 130 -10.12 5.62 3.46
C ILE A 130 -10.80 6.26 4.67
N ARG A 131 -10.31 6.00 5.87
CA ARG A 131 -10.84 6.62 7.09
C ARG A 131 -10.73 8.13 7.08
N GLY A 132 -9.57 8.66 6.67
CA GLY A 132 -9.36 10.10 6.55
C GLY A 132 -10.33 10.73 5.54
N LEU A 133 -10.52 10.12 4.37
CA LEU A 133 -11.46 10.58 3.35
C LEU A 133 -12.92 10.52 3.82
N ASN A 134 -13.30 9.48 4.58
CA ASN A 134 -14.62 9.38 5.22
C ASN A 134 -14.82 10.49 6.25
N ALA A 135 -13.83 10.71 7.12
CA ALA A 135 -13.90 11.77 8.14
C ALA A 135 -13.99 13.17 7.51
N ALA A 136 -13.33 13.39 6.38
CA ALA A 136 -13.41 14.62 5.59
C ALA A 136 -14.72 14.76 4.80
N GLY A 137 -15.58 13.74 4.80
CA GLY A 137 -16.83 13.73 4.04
C GLY A 137 -16.67 13.67 2.52
N ILE A 138 -15.47 13.25 2.05
CA ILE A 138 -15.14 13.08 0.63
C ILE A 138 -15.64 11.73 0.12
N GLU A 139 -15.49 10.69 0.93
CA GLU A 139 -15.97 9.34 0.66
C GLU A 139 -17.03 8.91 1.67
N LYS A 140 -17.84 7.91 1.33
CA LYS A 140 -18.87 7.35 2.21
C LYS A 140 -18.90 5.83 2.06
N THR A 141 -18.03 5.14 2.78
CA THR A 141 -17.92 3.68 2.69
C THR A 141 -18.88 2.93 3.63
N GLY A 142 -19.53 3.63 4.56
CA GLY A 142 -20.42 3.00 5.55
C GLY A 142 -19.68 2.02 6.47
N ALA A 143 -18.44 2.38 6.86
CA ALA A 143 -17.53 1.59 7.69
C ALA A 143 -17.08 0.24 7.06
N LYS A 144 -17.22 0.08 5.74
CA LYS A 144 -16.75 -1.13 5.04
C LYS A 144 -15.23 -1.28 5.05
N GLU A 145 -14.50 -0.19 5.28
CA GLU A 145 -13.05 -0.19 5.46
C GLU A 145 -12.59 -1.04 6.64
N GLU A 146 -13.41 -1.22 7.67
CA GLU A 146 -13.09 -2.08 8.80
C GLU A 146 -12.90 -3.54 8.39
N ASN A 147 -13.59 -3.99 7.34
CA ASN A 147 -13.42 -5.33 6.77
C ASN A 147 -12.00 -5.54 6.25
N LEU A 148 -11.31 -4.49 5.76
CA LEU A 148 -9.90 -4.58 5.35
C LEU A 148 -9.02 -5.02 6.53
N MET A 149 -9.21 -4.37 7.67
CA MET A 149 -8.40 -4.65 8.86
C MET A 149 -8.79 -5.98 9.52
N GLU A 150 -10.07 -6.35 9.50
CA GLU A 150 -10.51 -7.64 10.04
C GLU A 150 -9.86 -8.81 9.28
N VAL A 151 -9.93 -8.79 7.96
CA VAL A 151 -9.31 -9.84 7.14
C VAL A 151 -7.78 -9.80 7.23
N PHE A 152 -7.19 -8.61 7.34
CA PHE A 152 -5.75 -8.45 7.55
C PHE A 152 -5.31 -9.09 8.87
N ARG A 153 -5.98 -8.81 9.99
CA ARG A 153 -5.68 -9.40 11.30
C ARG A 153 -5.77 -10.92 11.27
N LYS A 154 -6.85 -11.48 10.71
CA LYS A 154 -7.01 -12.94 10.54
C LYS A 154 -5.86 -13.52 9.70
N THR A 155 -5.43 -12.84 8.65
CA THR A 155 -4.31 -13.29 7.82
C THR A 155 -2.99 -13.26 8.59
N VAL A 156 -2.75 -12.23 9.41
CA VAL A 156 -1.55 -12.13 10.25
C VAL A 156 -1.55 -13.23 11.31
N GLU A 157 -2.68 -13.48 11.98
CA GLU A 157 -2.84 -14.54 12.96
C GLU A 157 -2.56 -15.91 12.35
N GLN A 158 -3.16 -16.22 11.20
CA GLN A 158 -2.91 -17.48 10.50
C GLN A 158 -1.43 -17.63 10.10
N GLN A 159 -0.76 -16.56 9.68
CA GLN A 159 0.66 -16.62 9.37
C GLN A 159 1.53 -16.87 10.61
N ILE A 160 1.14 -16.32 11.77
CA ILE A 160 1.81 -16.58 13.05
C ILE A 160 1.63 -18.05 13.45
N GLU A 161 0.42 -18.58 13.32
CA GLU A 161 0.13 -19.99 13.63
C GLU A 161 0.94 -20.93 12.72
N CYS A 162 0.87 -20.74 11.41
CA CYS A 162 1.68 -21.51 10.46
C CYS A 162 3.19 -21.37 10.67
N ALA A 163 3.63 -20.34 11.36
CA ALA A 163 5.04 -20.14 11.68
C ALA A 163 5.45 -20.88 12.96
N LYS A 164 4.52 -21.17 13.86
CA LYS A 164 4.75 -21.93 15.10
C LYS A 164 4.78 -23.44 14.86
N GLU A 165 4.01 -23.91 13.87
CA GLU A 165 3.99 -25.33 13.50
C GLU A 165 5.01 -25.61 12.39
N PRO A 166 6.03 -26.42 12.63
CA PRO A 166 6.93 -26.89 11.58
C PRO A 166 6.20 -27.92 10.72
N GLY A 167 5.40 -27.44 9.78
CA GLY A 167 4.70 -28.29 8.82
C GLY A 167 5.61 -28.68 7.67
N ASP A 168 5.50 -29.92 7.21
CA ASP A 168 6.16 -30.47 6.04
C ASP A 168 5.86 -29.64 4.78
N GLY A 169 6.78 -28.79 4.37
CA GLY A 169 6.81 -28.27 3.01
C GLY A 169 6.73 -26.77 2.81
N TYR A 170 6.31 -25.95 3.75
CA TYR A 170 6.13 -24.51 3.52
C TYR A 170 7.29 -23.61 3.99
N ARG A 171 8.05 -23.99 5.00
CA ARG A 171 9.26 -23.29 5.43
C ARG A 171 10.39 -24.27 5.76
N LYS A 172 11.45 -24.21 5.00
CA LYS A 172 12.72 -24.97 5.27
C LYS A 172 13.50 -24.40 6.46
N LYS A 173 13.02 -23.34 7.12
CA LYS A 173 13.69 -22.68 8.26
C LYS A 173 12.65 -22.29 9.30
N PRO A 174 12.96 -22.45 10.60
CA PRO A 174 12.07 -22.02 11.68
C PRO A 174 11.78 -20.51 11.57
N PHE A 175 10.63 -20.11 12.12
CA PHE A 175 10.27 -18.70 12.23
C PHE A 175 11.30 -18.03 13.14
N SER A 176 12.01 -17.04 12.63
CA SER A 176 12.82 -16.13 13.42
C SER A 176 12.09 -14.80 13.56
N LEU A 177 12.15 -14.21 14.75
CA LEU A 177 11.66 -12.86 14.98
C LEU A 177 12.32 -11.87 14.02
N PRO A 178 11.68 -10.75 13.66
CA PRO A 178 12.24 -9.77 12.70
C PRO A 178 13.65 -9.32 13.04
N GLU A 179 13.97 -9.21 14.30
CA GLU A 179 15.29 -8.82 14.84
C GLU A 179 16.40 -9.81 14.48
N GLU A 180 16.07 -11.09 14.27
CA GLU A 180 17.03 -12.16 13.96
C GLU A 180 17.23 -12.38 12.46
N ARG A 181 16.49 -11.67 11.60
CA ARG A 181 16.51 -11.90 10.15
C ARG A 181 17.57 -11.09 9.44
N LYS A 182 18.56 -11.78 8.85
CA LYS A 182 19.39 -11.17 7.81
C LYS A 182 18.51 -10.83 6.61
N THR A 183 18.53 -9.57 6.16
CA THR A 183 17.74 -9.06 5.05
C THR A 183 17.89 -9.89 3.77
N SER A 184 16.82 -10.50 3.29
CA SER A 184 16.85 -11.20 2.00
C SER A 184 16.63 -10.21 0.87
N LYS A 185 17.43 -10.30 -0.20
CA LYS A 185 17.42 -9.38 -1.37
C LYS A 185 16.27 -9.61 -2.36
N LYS A 186 15.20 -10.31 -2.01
CA LYS A 186 14.05 -10.51 -2.90
C LYS A 186 13.00 -9.43 -2.66
N TRP A 187 12.82 -8.58 -3.65
CA TRP A 187 12.00 -7.39 -3.65
C TRP A 187 10.68 -7.64 -4.37
N SER A 188 9.56 -7.43 -3.73
CA SER A 188 8.30 -7.24 -4.43
C SER A 188 8.21 -5.77 -4.88
N LYS A 189 7.82 -5.55 -6.13
CA LYS A 189 7.91 -4.28 -6.82
C LYS A 189 6.58 -4.04 -7.49
N ARG A 190 5.68 -3.28 -6.84
CA ARG A 190 4.32 -3.06 -7.33
C ARG A 190 3.87 -1.64 -7.06
N LEU A 191 3.12 -1.08 -7.96
CA LEU A 191 2.25 0.07 -7.72
C LEU A 191 0.82 -0.43 -7.68
N LEU A 192 0.06 0.04 -6.72
CA LEU A 192 -1.35 -0.21 -6.59
C LEU A 192 -2.10 1.09 -6.84
N PHE A 193 -3.04 1.05 -7.79
CA PHE A 193 -4.01 2.11 -8.01
C PHE A 193 -5.33 1.68 -7.41
N PHE A 194 -6.01 2.58 -6.74
CA PHE A 194 -7.41 2.38 -6.43
C PHE A 194 -8.20 3.66 -6.71
N ARG A 195 -9.43 3.46 -7.15
CA ARG A 195 -10.35 4.53 -7.58
C ARG A 195 -11.59 4.40 -6.75
N GLY A 196 -12.06 5.48 -6.17
CA GLY A 196 -13.31 5.64 -5.39
C GLY A 196 -13.84 4.38 -4.72
N LEU A 197 -14.43 4.48 -3.61
CA LEU A 197 -14.87 3.32 -2.81
C LEU A 197 -16.34 3.01 -3.03
#